data_08d81756ab59310f0a14f315d68b2386
#
_entry.id   08d81756ab59310f0a14f315d68b2386
#
_cell.length_a   1.000
_cell.length_b   1.000
_cell.length_c   1.000
_cell.angle_alpha   90.00
_cell.angle_beta   90.00
_cell.angle_gamma   90.00
#
_symmetry.space_group_name_H-M   'P 1'
#
loop_
_entity.id
_entity.type
_entity.pdbx_description
1 polymer ?
#
loop_
_entity_poly.entity_id
_entity_poly.type
_entity_poly.pdbx_seq_one_letter_code
_entity_poly.pdbx_strand_id
1 'polypeptide(L)'
;MVNDRLQQDDCKDGYLVDGFPRTVSQAESLQQFIEERGESLDTALLIYVPMDFILERMTGRRVCPSCGASYHVKFNPARDGKCELCGTDVVQRKDDTAETVKERLDVYERQTQPLIDYYQDKNLLSQVDGTKAINEVFESICGILGNK
;
A
#
# COMPACT_ATOMS: atom_id res chain seq x y z
N MET A 1 -0.84 2.07 -19.59
CA MET A 1 0.19 2.25 -18.53
C MET A 1 0.43 0.97 -17.73
N VAL A 2 -0.52 0.48 -16.87
CA VAL A 2 -0.26 -0.77 -16.11
C VAL A 2 -0.09 -1.95 -17.05
N ASN A 3 -1.02 -2.19 -17.96
CA ASN A 3 -0.95 -3.28 -18.92
C ASN A 3 0.32 -3.25 -19.78
N ASP A 4 0.76 -2.05 -20.21
CA ASP A 4 2.00 -1.91 -21.00
C ASP A 4 3.24 -2.27 -20.15
N ARG A 5 3.21 -1.97 -18.86
CA ARG A 5 4.28 -2.36 -17.92
C ARG A 5 4.32 -3.87 -17.70
N LEU A 6 3.17 -4.51 -17.51
CA LEU A 6 3.07 -5.94 -17.28
C LEU A 6 3.41 -6.80 -18.52
N GLN A 7 3.50 -6.19 -19.70
CA GLN A 7 3.94 -6.87 -20.93
C GLN A 7 5.46 -6.93 -21.11
N GLN A 8 6.23 -6.30 -20.22
CA GLN A 8 7.69 -6.31 -20.32
C GLN A 8 8.28 -7.65 -19.88
N ASP A 9 9.47 -7.95 -20.41
CA ASP A 9 10.13 -9.24 -20.23
C ASP A 9 10.42 -9.60 -18.77
N ASP A 10 10.67 -8.62 -17.93
CA ASP A 10 10.92 -8.79 -16.51
C ASP A 10 9.68 -9.13 -15.68
N CYS A 11 8.49 -9.10 -16.30
CA CYS A 11 7.23 -9.52 -15.67
C CYS A 11 6.82 -10.95 -16.02
N LYS A 12 7.61 -11.67 -16.82
CA LYS A 12 7.25 -13.03 -17.28
C LYS A 12 7.21 -14.08 -16.18
N ASP A 13 8.07 -13.93 -15.18
CA ASP A 13 8.18 -14.88 -14.07
C ASP A 13 7.28 -14.51 -12.88
N GLY A 14 6.47 -13.46 -13.02
CA GLY A 14 5.55 -12.94 -12.01
C GLY A 14 5.81 -11.48 -11.69
N TYR A 15 4.86 -10.88 -10.98
CA TYR A 15 4.92 -9.47 -10.57
C TYR A 15 4.05 -9.21 -9.34
N LEU A 16 4.39 -8.15 -8.64
CA LEU A 16 3.59 -7.61 -7.56
C LEU A 16 3.13 -6.20 -7.94
N VAL A 17 1.83 -5.95 -7.78
CA VAL A 17 1.24 -4.64 -8.06
C VAL A 17 0.89 -3.96 -6.74
N ASP A 18 1.44 -2.78 -6.48
CA ASP A 18 1.16 -1.98 -5.30
C ASP A 18 0.42 -0.68 -5.67
N GLY A 19 -0.64 -0.38 -4.92
CA GLY A 19 -1.46 0.82 -5.14
C GLY A 19 -2.37 0.78 -6.37
N PHE A 20 -2.54 -0.38 -6.99
CA PHE A 20 -3.47 -0.66 -8.07
C PHE A 20 -3.92 -2.13 -7.99
N PRO A 21 -5.20 -2.48 -8.28
CA PRO A 21 -6.33 -1.58 -8.59
C PRO A 21 -6.83 -0.81 -7.35
N ARG A 22 -7.54 0.29 -7.58
CA ARG A 22 -8.20 1.09 -6.53
C ARG A 22 -9.72 1.17 -6.70
N THR A 23 -10.25 0.60 -7.77
CA THR A 23 -11.69 0.50 -8.04
C THR A 23 -12.02 -0.87 -8.60
N VAL A 24 -13.28 -1.31 -8.44
CA VAL A 24 -13.74 -2.60 -8.97
C VAL A 24 -13.57 -2.67 -10.49
N SER A 25 -13.86 -1.59 -11.22
CA SER A 25 -13.69 -1.56 -12.68
C SER A 25 -12.23 -1.74 -13.12
N GLN A 26 -11.28 -1.22 -12.34
CA GLN A 26 -9.85 -1.46 -12.58
C GLN A 26 -9.47 -2.92 -12.30
N ALA A 27 -10.04 -3.53 -11.25
CA ALA A 27 -9.81 -4.92 -10.93
C ALA A 27 -10.37 -5.86 -12.02
N GLU A 28 -11.55 -5.57 -12.55
CA GLU A 28 -12.15 -6.30 -13.65
C GLU A 28 -11.28 -6.22 -14.92
N SER A 29 -10.80 -5.01 -15.25
CA SER A 29 -9.92 -4.80 -16.41
C SER A 29 -8.57 -5.50 -16.23
N LEU A 30 -8.02 -5.53 -15.02
CA LEU A 30 -6.80 -6.27 -14.73
C LEU A 30 -7.02 -7.77 -14.83
N GLN A 31 -8.12 -8.27 -14.31
CA GLN A 31 -8.50 -9.69 -14.39
C GLN A 31 -8.61 -10.15 -15.84
N GLN A 32 -9.34 -9.40 -16.68
CA GLN A 32 -9.46 -9.69 -18.09
C GLN A 32 -8.10 -9.72 -18.79
N PHE A 33 -7.24 -8.73 -18.51
CA PHE A 33 -5.90 -8.67 -19.11
C PHE A 33 -5.03 -9.89 -18.72
N ILE A 34 -5.10 -10.33 -17.46
CA ILE A 34 -4.37 -11.50 -16.96
C ILE A 34 -4.89 -12.79 -17.64
N GLU A 35 -6.22 -12.95 -17.72
CA GLU A 35 -6.87 -14.10 -18.35
C GLU A 35 -6.56 -14.21 -19.84
N GLU A 36 -6.54 -13.10 -20.59
CA GLU A 36 -6.17 -13.05 -22.02
C GLU A 36 -4.73 -13.54 -22.27
N ARG A 37 -3.87 -13.46 -21.24
CA ARG A 37 -2.48 -13.96 -21.30
C ARG A 37 -2.35 -15.42 -20.85
N GLY A 38 -3.44 -16.04 -20.42
CA GLY A 38 -3.42 -17.38 -19.82
C GLY A 38 -2.76 -17.43 -18.45
N GLU A 39 -2.67 -16.30 -17.79
CA GLU A 39 -2.12 -16.14 -16.43
C GLU A 39 -3.26 -16.14 -15.40
N SER A 40 -2.93 -16.26 -14.13
CA SER A 40 -3.89 -16.18 -13.02
C SER A 40 -3.35 -15.28 -11.93
N LEU A 41 -4.25 -14.61 -11.20
CA LEU A 41 -3.90 -13.87 -9.99
C LEU A 41 -3.79 -14.87 -8.83
N ASP A 42 -2.64 -14.92 -8.17
CA ASP A 42 -2.42 -15.81 -7.03
C ASP A 42 -3.14 -15.33 -5.78
N THR A 43 -3.07 -14.05 -5.47
CA THR A 43 -3.73 -13.46 -4.30
C THR A 43 -3.83 -11.94 -4.40
N ALA A 44 -4.89 -11.40 -3.81
CA ALA A 44 -5.00 -9.99 -3.44
C ALA A 44 -4.73 -9.87 -1.95
N LEU A 45 -3.66 -9.20 -1.58
CA LEU A 45 -3.22 -9.07 -0.20
C LEU A 45 -3.75 -7.78 0.42
N LEU A 46 -4.60 -7.89 1.43
CA LEU A 46 -5.06 -6.76 2.24
C LEU A 46 -4.21 -6.65 3.51
N ILE A 47 -3.47 -5.55 3.61
CA ILE A 47 -2.84 -5.14 4.88
C ILE A 47 -3.86 -4.29 5.64
N TYR A 48 -4.63 -4.92 6.52
CA TYR A 48 -5.69 -4.24 7.24
C TYR A 48 -5.13 -3.37 8.37
N VAL A 49 -5.53 -2.11 8.39
CA VAL A 49 -5.18 -1.13 9.44
C VAL A 49 -6.43 -0.31 9.76
N PRO A 50 -6.81 -0.14 11.03
CA PRO A 50 -7.91 0.74 11.43
C PRO A 50 -7.70 2.20 10.96
N MET A 51 -8.78 2.89 10.63
CA MET A 51 -8.75 4.25 10.06
C MET A 51 -8.09 5.29 10.98
N ASP A 52 -8.36 5.21 12.27
CA ASP A 52 -7.75 6.08 13.29
C ASP A 52 -6.23 5.89 13.35
N PHE A 53 -5.77 4.66 13.23
CA PHE A 53 -4.35 4.32 13.18
C PHE A 53 -3.68 4.86 11.91
N ILE A 54 -4.37 4.77 10.76
CA ILE A 54 -3.89 5.36 9.49
C ILE A 54 -3.80 6.87 9.64
N LEU A 55 -4.82 7.53 10.21
CA LEU A 55 -4.83 8.97 10.44
C LEU A 55 -3.63 9.41 11.29
N GLU A 56 -3.38 8.73 12.42
CA GLU A 56 -2.21 9.01 13.27
C GLU A 56 -0.90 8.85 12.51
N ARG A 57 -0.74 7.76 11.76
CA ARG A 57 0.49 7.50 11.01
C ARG A 57 0.74 8.51 9.91
N MET A 58 -0.29 8.90 9.16
CA MET A 58 -0.14 9.85 8.06
C MET A 58 0.13 11.26 8.55
N THR A 59 -0.63 11.73 9.54
CA THR A 59 -0.44 13.08 10.11
C THR A 59 0.88 13.23 10.89
N GLY A 60 1.38 12.14 11.47
CA GLY A 60 2.66 12.10 12.18
C GLY A 60 3.87 11.94 11.27
N ARG A 61 3.69 11.64 9.97
CA ARG A 61 4.80 11.44 9.04
C ARG A 61 5.59 12.72 8.81
N ARG A 62 6.91 12.57 8.72
CA ARG A 62 7.85 13.62 8.33
C ARG A 62 8.76 13.08 7.23
N VAL A 63 9.17 13.95 6.34
CA VAL A 63 10.10 13.61 5.25
C VAL A 63 11.22 14.60 5.17
N CYS A 64 12.39 14.14 4.82
CA CYS A 64 13.49 15.01 4.46
C CYS A 64 13.33 15.49 3.02
N PRO A 65 13.20 16.81 2.76
CA PRO A 65 13.03 17.31 1.40
C PRO A 65 14.29 17.15 0.53
N SER A 66 15.44 16.91 1.13
CA SER A 66 16.73 16.78 0.44
C SER A 66 17.01 15.35 -0.02
N CYS A 67 16.88 14.34 0.86
CA CYS A 67 17.26 12.96 0.57
C CYS A 67 16.07 11.98 0.55
N GLY A 68 14.84 12.43 0.85
CA GLY A 68 13.65 11.59 0.84
C GLY A 68 13.49 10.68 2.08
N ALA A 69 14.40 10.72 3.04
CA ALA A 69 14.32 9.89 4.25
C ALA A 69 13.01 10.16 5.02
N SER A 70 12.39 9.08 5.49
CA SER A 70 11.09 9.11 6.17
C SER A 70 11.24 8.96 7.67
N TYR A 71 10.51 9.79 8.41
CA TYR A 71 10.45 9.82 9.87
C TYR A 71 9.01 9.88 10.34
N HIS A 72 8.80 9.66 11.62
CA HIS A 72 7.50 9.81 12.24
C HIS A 72 7.64 10.39 13.65
N VAL A 73 6.80 11.36 14.01
CA VAL A 73 6.90 12.07 15.30
C VAL A 73 6.85 11.16 16.53
N LYS A 74 6.21 9.99 16.44
CA LYS A 74 6.02 9.03 17.53
C LYS A 74 6.85 7.75 17.37
N PHE A 75 6.87 7.15 16.17
CA PHE A 75 7.42 5.80 15.95
C PHE A 75 8.90 5.80 15.53
N ASN A 76 9.34 6.85 14.85
CA ASN A 76 10.73 7.03 14.41
C ASN A 76 11.02 8.52 14.33
N PRO A 77 11.17 9.22 15.47
CA PRO A 77 11.36 10.67 15.48
C PRO A 77 12.76 11.05 14.95
N ALA A 78 12.79 12.09 14.12
CA ALA A 78 14.03 12.69 13.70
C ALA A 78 14.66 13.42 14.90
N ARG A 79 15.94 13.19 15.16
CA ARG A 79 16.66 13.84 16.27
C ARG A 79 16.74 15.34 16.02
N ASP A 80 16.30 16.15 17.00
CA ASP A 80 16.24 17.61 16.91
C ASP A 80 15.53 18.15 15.66
N GLY A 81 14.58 17.39 15.09
CA GLY A 81 13.87 17.74 13.88
C GLY A 81 14.70 17.68 12.60
N LYS A 82 15.88 17.07 12.65
CA LYS A 82 16.83 16.98 11.52
C LYS A 82 16.98 15.56 10.98
N CYS A 83 17.17 15.49 9.69
CA CYS A 83 17.45 14.22 9.00
C CYS A 83 18.81 13.66 9.45
N GLU A 84 18.83 12.44 9.95
CA GLU A 84 20.06 11.77 10.41
C GLU A 84 21.01 11.43 9.26
N LEU A 85 20.52 11.37 8.01
CA LEU A 85 21.35 11.07 6.83
C LEU A 85 22.04 12.29 6.23
N CYS A 86 21.39 13.48 6.26
CA CYS A 86 21.93 14.66 5.57
C CYS A 86 21.83 15.98 6.36
N GLY A 87 21.32 15.96 7.60
CA GLY A 87 21.24 17.12 8.48
C GLY A 87 20.16 18.16 8.13
N THR A 88 19.41 17.96 7.03
CA THR A 88 18.34 18.88 6.62
C THR A 88 17.13 18.77 7.55
N ASP A 89 16.44 19.88 7.81
CA ASP A 89 15.21 19.87 8.61
C ASP A 89 14.13 18.99 7.95
N VAL A 90 13.49 18.12 8.73
CA VAL A 90 12.39 17.30 8.24
C VAL A 90 11.07 18.06 8.32
N VAL A 91 10.21 17.85 7.31
CA VAL A 91 8.95 18.58 7.18
C VAL A 91 7.76 17.62 7.06
N GLN A 92 6.57 18.08 7.44
CA GLN A 92 5.33 17.38 7.10
C GLN A 92 5.03 17.58 5.63
N ARG A 93 4.58 16.54 4.95
CA ARG A 93 4.11 16.65 3.56
C ARG A 93 2.81 17.45 3.52
N LYS A 94 2.59 18.19 2.43
CA LYS A 94 1.38 19.00 2.24
C LYS A 94 0.09 18.17 2.21
N ASP A 95 0.19 16.92 1.78
CA ASP A 95 -0.90 15.95 1.68
C ASP A 95 -1.09 15.08 2.96
N ASP A 96 -0.36 15.37 4.02
CA ASP A 96 -0.45 14.67 5.32
C ASP A 96 -1.16 15.52 6.41
N THR A 97 -1.90 16.57 6.02
CA THR A 97 -2.77 17.29 6.96
C THR A 97 -3.99 16.44 7.33
N ALA A 98 -4.55 16.65 8.53
CA ALA A 98 -5.69 15.84 9.00
C ALA A 98 -6.90 15.92 8.06
N GLU A 99 -7.16 17.10 7.48
CA GLU A 99 -8.24 17.32 6.52
C GLU A 99 -8.01 16.50 5.24
N THR A 100 -6.83 16.65 4.62
CA THR A 100 -6.49 15.94 3.38
C THR A 100 -6.48 14.43 3.58
N VAL A 101 -5.98 13.95 4.75
CA VAL A 101 -5.97 12.53 5.06
C VAL A 101 -7.40 11.99 5.20
N LYS A 102 -8.31 12.72 5.88
CA LYS A 102 -9.72 12.34 5.99
C LYS A 102 -10.39 12.25 4.61
N GLU A 103 -10.20 13.25 3.75
CA GLU A 103 -10.72 13.21 2.38
C GLU A 103 -10.22 11.99 1.60
N ARG A 104 -8.96 11.62 1.76
CA ARG A 104 -8.38 10.42 1.13
C ARG A 104 -8.98 9.13 1.70
N LEU A 105 -9.25 9.06 2.99
CA LEU A 105 -9.91 7.92 3.62
C LEU A 105 -11.37 7.79 3.16
N ASP A 106 -12.10 8.90 3.02
CA ASP A 106 -13.45 8.91 2.47
C ASP A 106 -13.49 8.41 1.00
N VAL A 107 -12.48 8.77 0.20
CA VAL A 107 -12.34 8.25 -1.16
C VAL A 107 -12.01 6.75 -1.14
N TYR A 108 -11.15 6.32 -0.24
CA TYR A 108 -10.82 4.90 -0.07
C TYR A 108 -12.05 4.08 0.29
N GLU A 109 -12.86 4.51 1.26
CA GLU A 109 -14.08 3.80 1.66
C GLU A 109 -15.07 3.66 0.50
N ARG A 110 -15.24 4.71 -0.30
CA ARG A 110 -16.19 4.70 -1.41
C ARG A 110 -15.73 3.92 -2.63
N GLN A 111 -14.44 3.94 -2.93
CA GLN A 111 -13.91 3.43 -4.20
C GLN A 111 -13.09 2.15 -4.03
N THR A 112 -12.34 2.02 -2.94
CA THR A 112 -11.37 0.95 -2.74
C THR A 112 -11.88 -0.13 -1.78
N GLN A 113 -12.66 0.25 -0.75
CA GLN A 113 -13.26 -0.72 0.15
C GLN A 113 -14.07 -1.82 -0.58
N PRO A 114 -14.86 -1.52 -1.63
CA PRO A 114 -15.58 -2.54 -2.40
C PRO A 114 -14.68 -3.59 -3.08
N LEU A 115 -13.38 -3.33 -3.23
CA LEU A 115 -12.43 -4.34 -3.74
C LEU A 115 -12.25 -5.52 -2.79
N ILE A 116 -12.43 -5.31 -1.49
CA ILE A 116 -12.35 -6.37 -0.49
C ILE A 116 -13.41 -7.42 -0.79
N ASP A 117 -14.66 -7.00 -0.95
CA ASP A 117 -15.79 -7.88 -1.30
C ASP A 117 -15.55 -8.56 -2.66
N TYR A 118 -15.11 -7.79 -3.65
CA TYR A 118 -14.80 -8.30 -5.00
C TYR A 118 -13.77 -9.45 -4.97
N TYR A 119 -12.67 -9.30 -4.25
CA TYR A 119 -11.66 -10.36 -4.16
C TYR A 119 -12.03 -11.48 -3.19
N GLN A 120 -12.84 -11.18 -2.18
CA GLN A 120 -13.37 -12.19 -1.26
C GLN A 120 -14.33 -13.15 -2.00
N ASP A 121 -15.24 -12.63 -2.81
CA ASP A 121 -16.18 -13.42 -3.62
C ASP A 121 -15.46 -14.34 -4.62
N LYS A 122 -14.28 -13.92 -5.07
CA LYS A 122 -13.40 -14.72 -5.93
C LYS A 122 -12.51 -15.71 -5.18
N ASN A 123 -12.54 -15.74 -3.85
CA ASN A 123 -11.63 -16.53 -3.00
C ASN A 123 -10.13 -16.19 -3.22
N LEU A 124 -9.84 -14.97 -3.62
CA LEU A 124 -8.49 -14.48 -3.87
C LEU A 124 -7.95 -13.59 -2.76
N LEU A 125 -8.81 -13.15 -1.81
CA LEU A 125 -8.41 -12.24 -0.74
C LEU A 125 -7.62 -12.96 0.35
N SER A 126 -6.44 -12.44 0.66
CA SER A 126 -5.67 -12.79 1.86
C SER A 126 -5.50 -11.53 2.72
N GLN A 127 -5.62 -11.65 4.03
CA GLN A 127 -5.56 -10.50 4.94
C GLN A 127 -4.48 -10.68 6.00
N VAL A 128 -3.74 -9.61 6.28
CA VAL A 128 -2.79 -9.52 7.39
C VAL A 128 -3.09 -8.29 8.25
N ASP A 129 -2.77 -8.39 9.53
CA ASP A 129 -2.92 -7.29 10.49
C ASP A 129 -1.71 -6.33 10.38
N GLY A 130 -1.94 -5.16 9.78
CA GLY A 130 -0.92 -4.12 9.58
C GLY A 130 -0.63 -3.25 10.81
N THR A 131 -1.27 -3.54 11.97
CA THR A 131 -0.98 -2.83 13.23
C THR A 131 0.21 -3.43 14.00
N LYS A 132 0.62 -4.64 13.63
CA LYS A 132 1.75 -5.36 14.23
C LYS A 132 3.10 -4.74 13.88
N ALA A 133 4.16 -5.23 14.50
CA ALA A 133 5.53 -4.84 14.15
C ALA A 133 5.85 -5.23 12.70
N ILE A 134 6.69 -4.44 12.04
CA ILE A 134 7.02 -4.62 10.60
C ILE A 134 7.47 -6.04 10.29
N ASN A 135 8.32 -6.63 11.14
CA ASN A 135 8.81 -7.99 10.95
C ASN A 135 7.71 -9.05 11.05
N GLU A 136 6.75 -8.89 11.98
CA GLU A 136 5.62 -9.81 12.14
C GLU A 136 4.66 -9.73 10.94
N VAL A 137 4.42 -8.51 10.42
CA VAL A 137 3.65 -8.32 9.19
C VAL A 137 4.35 -9.00 8.02
N PHE A 138 5.67 -8.79 7.89
CA PHE A 138 6.48 -9.39 6.84
C PHE A 138 6.45 -10.93 6.89
N GLU A 139 6.66 -11.52 8.07
CA GLU A 139 6.58 -12.97 8.26
C GLU A 139 5.20 -13.54 7.89
N SER A 140 4.13 -12.81 8.26
CA SER A 140 2.76 -13.19 7.90
C SER A 140 2.54 -13.17 6.39
N ILE A 141 3.07 -12.16 5.69
CA ILE A 141 3.03 -12.05 4.22
C ILE A 141 3.82 -13.20 3.58
N CYS A 142 5.03 -13.47 4.05
CA CYS A 142 5.85 -14.58 3.56
C CYS A 142 5.14 -15.93 3.75
N GLY A 143 4.44 -16.13 4.87
CA GLY A 143 3.65 -17.33 5.12
C GLY A 143 2.50 -17.51 4.12
N ILE A 144 1.86 -16.42 3.70
CA ILE A 144 0.80 -16.45 2.69
C ILE A 144 1.36 -16.73 1.29
N LEU A 145 2.43 -16.04 0.90
CA LEU A 145 3.01 -16.12 -0.44
C LEU A 145 3.89 -17.37 -0.63
N GLY A 146 4.56 -17.83 0.42
CA GLY A 146 5.44 -18.99 0.37
C GLY A 146 4.73 -20.34 0.33
N ASN A 147 3.42 -20.38 0.59
CA ASN A 147 2.59 -21.58 0.58
C ASN A 147 1.74 -21.71 -0.70
N LYS A 148 2.02 -20.92 -1.73
CA LYS A 148 1.33 -20.94 -3.03
C LYS A 148 2.25 -21.35 -4.16
#